data_208f196726d5e7e46af1b959717c8b26
#
_entry.id   208f196726d5e7e46af1b959717c8b26
#
_cell.length_a   1.000
_cell.length_b   1.000
_cell.length_c   1.000
_cell.angle_alpha   90.00
_cell.angle_beta   90.00
_cell.angle_gamma   90.00
#
_symmetry.space_group_name_H-M   'P 1'
#
loop_
_entity.id
_entity.type
_entity.pdbx_description
1 polymer ?
#
loop_
_entity_poly.entity_id
_entity_poly.type
_entity_poly.pdbx_seq_one_letter_code
_entity_poly.pdbx_strand_id
1 'polypeptide(L)'
;MKRAKQDPEAKIINGFRHIRYEHKSYSTEEMIRRSSEFYHWLDHRRSIREFSDRSVPKEVIENIIQAASTAPSGAHKQPWTFCAVSDPALKSKIREAAEKEEKESYEHRMGERWKNDLAPMATDMHKPFLEIAAWMIIVC
;
A
#
# COMPACT_ATOMS: atom_id res chain seq x y z
N MET A 1 -7.30 11.27 15.17
CA MET A 1 -8.53 10.48 14.85
C MET A 1 -9.73 11.40 14.84
N LYS A 2 -10.22 11.84 13.68
CA LYS A 2 -11.47 12.59 13.59
C LYS A 2 -12.62 11.61 13.90
N ARG A 3 -13.43 11.93 14.92
CA ARG A 3 -14.65 11.16 15.23
C ARG A 3 -15.49 11.02 13.98
N ALA A 4 -15.86 9.78 13.63
CA ALA A 4 -16.79 9.50 12.55
C ALA A 4 -18.01 10.42 12.72
N LYS A 5 -18.40 11.16 11.67
CA LYS A 5 -19.65 11.90 11.63
C LYS A 5 -20.75 10.92 12.03
N GLN A 6 -21.59 11.30 13.00
CA GLN A 6 -22.75 10.50 13.35
C GLN A 6 -23.62 10.42 12.10
N ASP A 7 -23.71 9.24 11.52
CA ASP A 7 -24.62 8.96 10.42
C ASP A 7 -26.05 8.95 11.00
N PRO A 8 -26.94 9.86 10.56
CA PRO A 8 -28.28 9.97 11.12
C PRO A 8 -29.16 8.73 10.85
N GLU A 9 -28.78 7.85 9.92
CA GLU A 9 -29.54 6.64 9.57
C GLU A 9 -29.05 5.37 10.26
N ALA A 10 -28.11 5.48 11.19
CA ALA A 10 -27.62 4.31 11.92
C ALA A 10 -28.68 3.73 12.86
N LYS A 11 -28.92 2.41 12.79
CA LYS A 11 -29.83 1.68 13.68
C LYS A 11 -29.04 0.80 14.64
N ILE A 12 -29.57 0.66 15.87
CA ILE A 12 -29.04 -0.31 16.82
C ILE A 12 -29.84 -1.62 16.67
N ILE A 13 -29.19 -2.70 16.33
CA ILE A 13 -29.77 -4.03 16.19
C ILE A 13 -29.01 -4.97 17.13
N ASN A 14 -29.68 -5.60 18.07
CA ASN A 14 -29.07 -6.49 19.08
C ASN A 14 -27.89 -5.84 19.84
N GLY A 15 -27.97 -4.54 20.15
CA GLY A 15 -26.93 -3.80 20.86
C GLY A 15 -25.78 -3.31 19.97
N PHE A 16 -25.78 -3.61 18.69
CA PHE A 16 -24.71 -3.20 17.75
C PHE A 16 -25.22 -2.14 16.78
N ARG A 17 -24.32 -1.19 16.43
CA ARG A 17 -24.62 -0.13 15.47
C ARG A 17 -24.53 -0.67 14.05
N HIS A 18 -25.60 -0.52 13.27
CA HIS A 18 -25.67 -0.85 11.86
C HIS A 18 -25.90 0.41 11.03
N ILE A 19 -25.21 0.51 9.89
CA ILE A 19 -25.38 1.57 8.91
C ILE A 19 -26.10 0.97 7.72
N ARG A 20 -27.06 1.70 7.14
CA ARG A 20 -27.74 1.26 5.92
C ARG A 20 -26.73 1.17 4.79
N TYR A 21 -26.70 0.02 4.11
CA TYR A 21 -25.95 -0.15 2.87
C TYR A 21 -26.78 0.39 1.70
N GLU A 22 -26.21 1.32 0.96
CA GLU A 22 -26.79 1.82 -0.28
C GLU A 22 -26.15 1.11 -1.48
N HIS A 23 -26.94 0.27 -2.14
CA HIS A 23 -26.51 -0.40 -3.37
C HIS A 23 -26.61 0.57 -4.55
N LYS A 24 -25.50 0.76 -5.26
CA LYS A 24 -25.46 1.51 -6.52
C LYS A 24 -25.56 0.53 -7.69
N SER A 25 -26.61 0.67 -8.52
CA SER A 25 -26.78 -0.06 -9.76
C SER A 25 -26.29 0.79 -10.93
N TYR A 26 -25.75 0.14 -11.93
CA TYR A 26 -25.26 0.78 -13.16
C TYR A 26 -25.87 0.08 -14.37
N SER A 27 -26.06 0.80 -15.50
CA SER A 27 -26.40 0.17 -16.78
C SER A 27 -25.24 -0.71 -17.26
N THR A 28 -25.51 -1.62 -18.19
CA THR A 28 -24.50 -2.50 -18.76
C THR A 28 -23.37 -1.69 -19.39
N GLU A 29 -23.67 -0.62 -20.11
CA GLU A 29 -22.70 0.25 -20.76
C GLU A 29 -21.81 0.94 -19.72
N GLU A 30 -22.42 1.42 -18.63
CA GLU A 30 -21.67 2.06 -17.54
C GLU A 30 -20.78 1.05 -16.79
N MET A 31 -21.22 -0.19 -16.60
CA MET A 31 -20.40 -1.26 -16.01
C MET A 31 -19.18 -1.56 -16.88
N ILE A 32 -19.37 -1.68 -18.21
CA ILE A 32 -18.27 -1.91 -19.17
C ILE A 32 -17.28 -0.73 -19.13
N ARG A 33 -17.78 0.49 -19.20
CA ARG A 33 -16.93 1.70 -19.17
C ARG A 33 -16.08 1.76 -17.90
N ARG A 34 -16.70 1.64 -16.72
CA ARG A 34 -16.00 1.70 -15.42
C ARG A 34 -14.98 0.59 -15.25
N SER A 35 -15.32 -0.64 -15.64
CA SER A 35 -14.39 -1.77 -15.54
C SER A 35 -13.18 -1.58 -16.46
N SER A 36 -13.39 -1.07 -17.69
CA SER A 36 -12.31 -0.76 -18.61
C SER A 36 -11.41 0.38 -18.08
N GLU A 37 -11.99 1.46 -17.58
CA GLU A 37 -11.22 2.59 -16.99
C GLU A 37 -10.37 2.11 -15.81
N PHE A 38 -10.96 1.29 -14.92
CA PHE A 38 -10.25 0.74 -13.77
C PHE A 38 -9.12 -0.20 -14.19
N TYR A 39 -9.36 -1.07 -15.19
CA TYR A 39 -8.33 -1.92 -15.77
C TYR A 39 -7.17 -1.10 -16.31
N HIS A 40 -7.43 -0.12 -17.17
CA HIS A 40 -6.39 0.72 -17.75
C HIS A 40 -5.61 1.51 -16.68
N TRP A 41 -6.30 1.99 -15.66
CA TRP A 41 -5.64 2.67 -14.55
C TRP A 41 -4.68 1.74 -13.79
N LEU A 42 -5.11 0.50 -13.48
CA LEU A 42 -4.26 -0.49 -12.81
C LEU A 42 -3.11 -0.97 -13.72
N ASP A 43 -3.35 -1.09 -15.02
CA ASP A 43 -2.34 -1.54 -16.00
C ASP A 43 -1.15 -0.59 -16.12
N HIS A 44 -1.30 0.68 -15.73
CA HIS A 44 -0.20 1.64 -15.65
C HIS A 44 0.69 1.46 -14.41
N ARG A 45 0.26 0.70 -13.41
CA ARG A 45 1.07 0.45 -12.22
C ARG A 45 2.34 -0.32 -12.58
N ARG A 46 3.49 0.16 -12.11
CA ARG A 46 4.80 -0.51 -12.27
C ARG A 46 5.53 -0.55 -10.92
N SER A 47 6.45 -1.50 -10.79
CA SER A 47 7.41 -1.52 -9.69
C SER A 47 8.50 -0.50 -9.98
N ILE A 48 8.35 0.70 -9.45
CA ILE A 48 9.29 1.80 -9.62
C ILE A 48 10.28 1.76 -8.47
N ARG A 49 11.58 1.94 -8.79
CA ARG A 49 12.67 2.03 -7.81
C ARG A 49 13.53 3.27 -7.99
N GLU A 50 13.14 4.15 -8.89
CA GLU A 50 13.74 5.47 -9.07
C GLU A 50 12.73 6.53 -8.66
N PHE A 51 13.04 7.27 -7.62
CA PHE A 51 12.19 8.32 -7.08
C PHE A 51 12.92 9.65 -7.08
N SER A 52 12.17 10.75 -7.20
CA SER A 52 12.68 12.08 -6.88
C SER A 52 12.59 12.31 -5.37
N ASP A 53 13.36 13.26 -4.88
CA ASP A 53 13.33 13.78 -3.51
C ASP A 53 12.16 14.75 -3.25
N ARG A 54 11.29 14.95 -4.26
CA ARG A 54 10.15 15.86 -4.15
C ARG A 54 9.25 15.48 -2.98
N SER A 55 8.98 16.45 -2.12
CA SER A 55 8.10 16.26 -0.98
C SER A 55 6.68 15.86 -1.38
N VAL A 56 6.07 14.99 -0.59
CA VAL A 56 4.67 14.58 -0.72
C VAL A 56 3.94 15.02 0.56
N PRO A 57 2.83 15.75 0.46
CA PRO A 57 2.06 16.20 1.62
C PRO A 57 1.58 15.01 2.46
N LYS A 58 1.64 15.18 3.79
CA LYS A 58 1.18 14.15 4.74
C LYS A 58 -0.26 13.71 4.50
N GLU A 59 -1.13 14.62 4.11
CA GLU A 59 -2.53 14.33 3.80
C GLU A 59 -2.69 13.31 2.67
N VAL A 60 -1.81 13.32 1.66
CA VAL A 60 -1.79 12.32 0.59
C VAL A 60 -1.50 10.93 1.17
N ILE A 61 -0.53 10.83 2.07
CA ILE A 61 -0.18 9.57 2.74
C ILE A 61 -1.33 9.09 3.63
N GLU A 62 -1.96 9.98 4.37
CA GLU A 62 -3.14 9.66 5.17
C GLU A 62 -4.28 9.11 4.32
N ASN A 63 -4.55 9.70 3.16
CA ASN A 63 -5.57 9.23 2.23
C ASN A 63 -5.23 7.85 1.64
N ILE A 64 -3.97 7.60 1.30
CA ILE A 64 -3.50 6.29 0.82
C ILE A 64 -3.71 5.21 1.89
N ILE A 65 -3.32 5.49 3.13
CA ILE A 65 -3.50 4.57 4.25
C ILE A 65 -4.99 4.32 4.53
N GLN A 66 -5.82 5.37 4.49
CA GLN A 66 -7.27 5.23 4.63
C GLN A 66 -7.85 4.34 3.52
N ALA A 67 -7.45 4.54 2.26
CA ALA A 67 -7.88 3.70 1.15
C ALA A 67 -7.47 2.23 1.37
N ALA A 68 -6.23 1.96 1.75
CA ALA A 68 -5.74 0.62 2.04
C ALA A 68 -6.48 -0.03 3.22
N SER A 69 -6.82 0.75 4.25
CA SER A 69 -7.54 0.29 5.44
C SER A 69 -9.00 -0.10 5.18
N THR A 70 -9.55 0.22 4.01
CA THR A 70 -10.91 -0.23 3.61
C THR A 70 -10.95 -1.70 3.20
N ALA A 71 -9.81 -2.38 3.10
CA ALA A 71 -9.77 -3.80 2.75
C ALA A 71 -10.63 -4.63 3.72
N PRO A 72 -11.37 -5.64 3.24
CA PRO A 72 -12.17 -6.51 4.10
C PRO A 72 -11.28 -7.39 4.96
N SER A 73 -11.71 -7.68 6.18
CA SER A 73 -11.04 -8.61 7.09
C SER A 73 -12.04 -9.50 7.81
N GLY A 74 -11.61 -10.69 8.27
CA GLY A 74 -12.45 -11.60 9.04
C GLY A 74 -13.02 -10.91 10.28
N ALA A 75 -14.33 -10.95 10.45
CA ALA A 75 -15.07 -10.27 11.52
C ALA A 75 -14.73 -8.78 11.67
N HIS A 76 -14.32 -8.14 10.58
CA HIS A 76 -13.92 -6.73 10.56
C HIS A 76 -12.83 -6.39 11.60
N LYS A 77 -11.90 -7.30 11.85
CA LYS A 77 -10.83 -7.14 12.85
C LYS A 77 -9.76 -6.13 12.42
N GLN A 78 -9.59 -5.92 11.10
CA GLN A 78 -8.61 -4.98 10.53
C GLN A 78 -7.23 -5.07 11.22
N PRO A 79 -6.55 -6.24 11.15
CA PRO A 79 -5.39 -6.54 11.98
C PRO A 79 -4.10 -5.82 11.56
N TRP A 80 -4.12 -5.13 10.45
CA TRP A 80 -2.96 -4.41 9.91
C TRP A 80 -2.63 -3.16 10.70
N THR A 81 -1.33 -2.89 10.79
CA THR A 81 -0.78 -1.64 11.26
C THR A 81 -0.01 -0.98 10.13
N PHE A 82 -0.26 0.31 9.89
CA PHE A 82 0.46 1.09 8.90
C PHE A 82 1.45 2.03 9.58
N CYS A 83 2.73 1.89 9.27
CA CYS A 83 3.79 2.77 9.75
C CYS A 83 4.25 3.66 8.58
N ALA A 84 4.00 4.98 8.67
CA ALA A 84 4.48 5.95 7.68
C ALA A 84 5.74 6.64 8.20
N VAL A 85 6.83 6.54 7.45
CA VAL A 85 8.15 7.05 7.83
C VAL A 85 8.61 8.09 6.82
N SER A 86 8.88 9.32 7.31
CA SER A 86 9.46 10.41 6.52
C SER A 86 10.81 10.89 7.07
N ASP A 87 11.17 10.47 8.29
CA ASP A 87 12.43 10.86 8.92
C ASP A 87 13.63 10.28 8.15
N PRO A 88 14.57 11.12 7.66
CA PRO A 88 15.69 10.65 6.85
C PRO A 88 16.63 9.71 7.61
N ALA A 89 16.88 9.97 8.90
CA ALA A 89 17.80 9.16 9.69
C ALA A 89 17.20 7.76 9.95
N LEU A 90 15.89 7.68 10.13
CA LEU A 90 15.21 6.40 10.27
C LEU A 90 15.16 5.64 8.93
N LYS A 91 14.90 6.33 7.81
CA LYS A 91 14.93 5.71 6.47
C LYS A 91 16.32 5.14 6.13
N SER A 92 17.40 5.85 6.49
CA SER A 92 18.77 5.35 6.33
C SER A 92 18.99 4.04 7.09
N LYS A 93 18.61 3.98 8.35
CA LYS A 93 18.72 2.76 9.17
C LYS A 93 17.90 1.59 8.60
N ILE A 94 16.69 1.89 8.10
CA ILE A 94 15.85 0.88 7.46
C ILE A 94 16.53 0.37 6.18
N ARG A 95 17.10 1.27 5.36
CA ARG A 95 17.85 0.86 4.16
C ARG A 95 19.02 -0.04 4.51
N GLU A 96 19.87 0.36 5.46
CA GLU A 96 21.02 -0.42 5.89
C GLU A 96 20.61 -1.84 6.35
N ALA A 97 19.53 -1.94 7.14
CA ALA A 97 19.00 -3.22 7.58
C ALA A 97 18.48 -4.07 6.41
N ALA A 98 17.74 -3.45 5.47
CA ALA A 98 17.20 -4.12 4.29
C ALA A 98 18.32 -4.61 3.35
N GLU A 99 19.34 -3.79 3.09
CA GLU A 99 20.50 -4.18 2.25
C GLU A 99 21.29 -5.31 2.87
N LYS A 100 21.43 -5.35 4.19
CA LYS A 100 22.06 -6.46 4.91
C LYS A 100 21.30 -7.78 4.71
N GLU A 101 19.96 -7.74 4.83
CA GLU A 101 19.10 -8.92 4.60
C GLU A 101 19.09 -9.35 3.13
N GLU A 102 19.07 -8.40 2.20
CA GLU A 102 19.17 -8.70 0.77
C GLU A 102 20.51 -9.34 0.42
N LYS A 103 21.61 -8.85 0.96
CA LYS A 103 22.93 -9.44 0.76
C LYS A 103 22.95 -10.90 1.21
N GLU A 104 22.45 -11.18 2.42
CA GLU A 104 22.33 -12.55 2.94
C GLU A 104 21.45 -13.43 2.03
N SER A 105 20.38 -12.85 1.49
CA SER A 105 19.51 -13.54 0.53
C SER A 105 20.25 -13.90 -0.77
N TYR A 106 20.94 -12.95 -1.40
CA TYR A 106 21.66 -13.15 -2.66
C TYR A 106 22.82 -14.13 -2.51
N GLU A 107 23.56 -14.06 -1.38
CA GLU A 107 24.74 -14.88 -1.15
C GLU A 107 24.40 -16.31 -0.71
N HIS A 108 23.36 -16.51 0.11
CA HIS A 108 23.14 -17.77 0.81
C HIS A 108 21.77 -18.42 0.67
N ARG A 109 20.68 -17.63 0.47
CA ARG A 109 19.31 -18.17 0.49
C ARG A 109 18.70 -18.34 -0.89
N MET A 110 19.16 -17.56 -1.87
CA MET A 110 18.57 -17.50 -3.20
C MET A 110 19.16 -18.61 -4.09
N GLY A 111 18.30 -19.50 -4.60
CA GLY A 111 18.72 -20.56 -5.53
C GLY A 111 19.05 -19.99 -6.92
N GLU A 112 19.86 -20.74 -7.69
CA GLU A 112 20.31 -20.32 -9.03
C GLU A 112 19.16 -20.02 -9.99
N ARG A 113 18.06 -20.77 -9.92
CA ARG A 113 16.88 -20.49 -10.73
C ARG A 113 16.34 -19.08 -10.47
N TRP A 114 16.18 -18.70 -9.21
CA TRP A 114 15.69 -17.38 -8.84
C TRP A 114 16.64 -16.26 -9.29
N LYS A 115 17.95 -16.43 -9.11
CA LYS A 115 18.94 -15.48 -9.59
C LYS A 115 18.83 -15.27 -11.09
N ASN A 116 18.68 -16.36 -11.86
CA ASN A 116 18.49 -16.30 -13.30
C ASN A 116 17.20 -15.59 -13.72
N ASP A 117 16.10 -15.81 -12.99
CA ASP A 117 14.81 -15.15 -13.23
C ASP A 117 14.89 -13.63 -12.95
N LEU A 118 15.74 -13.19 -12.01
CA LEU A 118 15.96 -11.78 -11.67
C LEU A 118 16.98 -11.08 -12.57
N ALA A 119 17.89 -11.81 -13.20
CA ALA A 119 18.98 -11.25 -14.01
C ALA A 119 18.52 -10.24 -15.08
N PRO A 120 17.42 -10.49 -15.85
CA PRO A 120 16.93 -9.51 -16.83
C PRO A 120 16.45 -8.20 -16.24
N MET A 121 16.11 -8.17 -14.95
CA MET A 121 15.62 -6.99 -14.25
C MET A 121 16.75 -6.18 -13.61
N ALA A 122 17.99 -6.65 -13.69
CA ALA A 122 19.19 -6.02 -13.10
C ALA A 122 19.00 -5.60 -11.63
N THR A 123 18.27 -6.43 -10.86
CA THR A 123 18.06 -6.16 -9.43
C THR A 123 19.28 -6.60 -8.63
N ASP A 124 19.63 -5.83 -7.63
CA ASP A 124 20.75 -6.11 -6.72
C ASP A 124 20.36 -5.87 -5.25
N MET A 125 21.34 -6.00 -4.36
CA MET A 125 21.14 -5.79 -2.93
C MET A 125 20.98 -4.32 -2.53
N HIS A 126 21.34 -3.36 -3.40
CA HIS A 126 21.32 -1.93 -3.08
C HIS A 126 19.90 -1.36 -3.20
N LYS A 127 19.46 -0.65 -2.18
CA LYS A 127 18.08 -0.12 -2.07
C LYS A 127 18.07 1.40 -1.81
N PRO A 128 18.79 2.22 -2.59
CA PRO A 128 18.84 3.67 -2.34
C PRO A 128 17.48 4.34 -2.37
N PHE A 129 16.53 3.79 -3.11
CA PHE A 129 15.18 4.29 -3.21
C PHE A 129 14.44 4.33 -1.87
N LEU A 130 14.83 3.53 -0.87
CA LEU A 130 14.24 3.55 0.47
C LEU A 130 14.54 4.85 1.22
N GLU A 131 15.68 5.49 0.92
CA GLU A 131 16.02 6.81 1.48
C GLU A 131 15.50 7.96 0.63
N ILE A 132 15.56 7.83 -0.70
CA ILE A 132 15.23 8.90 -1.65
C ILE A 132 13.73 9.20 -1.64
N ALA A 133 12.88 8.16 -1.62
CA ALA A 133 11.43 8.32 -1.60
C ALA A 133 11.00 9.24 -0.43
N ALA A 134 10.11 10.19 -0.68
CA ALA A 134 9.66 11.16 0.32
C ALA A 134 9.07 10.49 1.56
N TRP A 135 8.35 9.37 1.38
CA TRP A 135 7.75 8.57 2.43
C TRP A 135 7.94 7.08 2.17
N MET A 136 8.01 6.33 3.25
CA MET A 136 7.93 4.87 3.26
C MET A 136 6.70 4.46 4.06
N ILE A 137 5.89 3.54 3.51
CA ILE A 137 4.74 2.96 4.22
C ILE A 137 5.03 1.47 4.41
N ILE A 138 5.10 1.06 5.67
CA ILE A 138 5.31 -0.33 6.08
C ILE A 138 3.98 -0.86 6.59
N VAL A 139 3.58 -2.04 6.16
CA VAL A 139 2.35 -2.72 6.59
C VAL A 139 2.72 -3.96 7.37
N CYS A 140 2.22 -4.08 8.60
CA CYS A 140 2.41 -5.20 9.51
C CYS A 140 1.10 -5.90 9.84
#